data_1f228bf4521ddaa1211954ee45cfdeab
#
_entry.id   1f228bf4521ddaa1211954ee45cfdeab
#
_cell.length_a   1.000
_cell.length_b   1.000
_cell.length_c   1.000
_cell.angle_alpha   90.00
_cell.angle_beta   90.00
_cell.angle_gamma   90.00
#
_symmetry.space_group_name_H-M   'P 1'
#
loop_
_entity.id
_entity.type
_entity.pdbx_description
1 polymer ?
#
loop_
_entity_poly.entity_id
_entity_poly.type
_entity_poly.pdbx_seq_one_letter_code
_entity_poly.pdbx_strand_id
1 'polypeptide(L)'
;MDKKIDLEKNDKITVLQKYKAKKYFILHDQQSETHLYNVILDEFDKKIKAQTSDIGVLHTFYKPIPGEISHKYKKKLGDPKSEIHLYTSSPIYADAKNFVDIPLDKIDSIIVYKNDTGHEVLKVVGITAGTLVVVTAIIALTKSSCPFVYSNDGTIFYFEGELYPGAIRPTMERNDFFKLKHLKEKNNLYTIKVSNELKEIQYTNHLNLLEVLHPEDSEAMIDQNGKIHTVKNPISPFEISAENQLSDPKIVANSDNNSIHFNATSDNSEFQTLKLKFNRPQEKAKVKLILRLKNSYWLDYTFGKFYKKFGSSFNEFQKKNRNQPYEKSLKWMKEQGIPLEILIKNNEEWTLVESLNMVGPLAFRDIVVPIDLKSNSSKPLEIMLRCGFMFWEVDKIAADFSENSSVIVNNLQPFRAIDQNGNDVLKSLTQKDNQYLVQPNIGDHVYVSFKSNPEEIKEGKKTVFLENSGYYEYIRNFSGNANKLELMTFRNPGTFAKFSEKMYYEFISGEKALEELAIFDVAK
;
A
#
# COMPACT_ATOMS: atom_id res chain seq x y z
N MET A 1 -14.14 6.07 29.22
CA MET A 1 -15.43 6.82 29.24
C MET A 1 -15.95 6.97 27.83
N ASP A 2 -17.23 6.74 27.64
CA ASP A 2 -17.91 7.08 26.40
C ASP A 2 -18.11 8.60 26.32
N LYS A 3 -18.02 9.14 25.14
CA LYS A 3 -18.36 10.53 24.87
C LYS A 3 -19.39 10.59 23.77
N LYS A 4 -20.62 10.89 24.14
CA LYS A 4 -21.65 11.28 23.19
C LYS A 4 -21.23 12.64 22.60
N ILE A 5 -21.15 12.72 21.27
CA ILE A 5 -20.81 13.97 20.59
C ILE A 5 -22.07 14.80 20.46
N ASP A 6 -21.99 16.04 20.94
CA ASP A 6 -23.06 17.02 20.76
C ASP A 6 -23.09 17.46 19.28
N LEU A 7 -24.09 16.97 18.54
CA LEU A 7 -24.25 17.24 17.12
C LEU A 7 -24.84 18.62 16.82
N GLU A 8 -25.38 19.31 17.83
CA GLU A 8 -25.82 20.70 17.67
C GLU A 8 -24.65 21.67 17.61
N LYS A 9 -23.54 21.31 18.29
CA LYS A 9 -22.30 22.13 18.37
C LYS A 9 -21.23 21.73 17.37
N ASN A 10 -21.32 20.56 16.76
CA ASN A 10 -20.29 20.03 15.88
C ASN A 10 -20.92 19.58 14.55
N ASP A 11 -20.31 19.99 13.44
CA ASP A 11 -20.68 19.46 12.14
C ASP A 11 -20.37 17.95 12.07
N LYS A 12 -21.38 17.15 11.67
CA LYS A 12 -21.28 15.70 11.55
C LYS A 12 -20.14 15.25 10.65
N ILE A 13 -19.92 15.96 9.55
CA ILE A 13 -18.85 15.66 8.58
C ILE A 13 -17.48 15.82 9.24
N THR A 14 -17.23 16.94 9.90
CA THR A 14 -15.96 17.22 10.61
C THR A 14 -15.68 16.16 11.68
N VAL A 15 -16.71 15.74 12.42
CA VAL A 15 -16.57 14.67 13.42
C VAL A 15 -16.20 13.35 12.75
N LEU A 16 -16.88 12.95 11.71
CA LEU A 16 -16.66 11.69 11.01
C LEU A 16 -15.31 11.65 10.30
N GLN A 17 -14.90 12.75 9.68
CA GLN A 17 -13.56 12.88 9.07
C GLN A 17 -12.45 12.66 10.08
N LYS A 18 -12.58 13.23 11.28
CA LYS A 18 -11.59 13.07 12.36
C LYS A 18 -11.35 11.61 12.75
N TYR A 19 -12.36 10.76 12.63
CA TYR A 19 -12.31 9.37 13.08
C TYR A 19 -12.28 8.34 11.95
N LYS A 20 -12.57 8.72 10.71
CA LYS A 20 -12.69 7.83 9.54
C LYS A 20 -11.53 6.84 9.38
N ALA A 21 -10.29 7.30 9.54
CA ALA A 21 -9.09 6.48 9.38
C ALA A 21 -8.67 5.71 10.65
N LYS A 22 -9.37 5.91 11.78
CA LYS A 22 -8.89 5.49 13.11
C LYS A 22 -9.85 4.58 13.85
N LYS A 23 -11.06 4.41 13.37
CA LYS A 23 -12.14 3.76 14.11
C LYS A 23 -12.87 2.71 13.29
N TYR A 24 -13.32 1.67 13.96
CA TYR A 24 -14.23 0.66 13.46
C TYR A 24 -15.65 1.23 13.52
N PHE A 25 -16.31 1.34 12.37
CA PHE A 25 -17.63 1.96 12.30
C PHE A 25 -18.73 0.93 12.49
N ILE A 26 -19.62 1.17 13.43
CA ILE A 26 -20.80 0.34 13.68
C ILE A 26 -22.04 1.21 13.48
N LEU A 27 -22.90 0.79 12.56
CA LEU A 27 -24.22 1.35 12.35
C LEU A 27 -25.21 0.61 13.22
N HIS A 28 -25.98 1.36 14.00
CA HIS A 28 -27.14 0.87 14.75
C HIS A 28 -28.39 1.48 14.13
N ASP A 29 -29.15 0.69 13.44
CA ASP A 29 -30.48 1.05 13.00
C ASP A 29 -31.56 0.34 13.85
N GLN A 30 -32.84 0.56 13.55
CA GLN A 30 -33.91 -0.06 14.34
C GLN A 30 -33.99 -1.57 14.22
N GLN A 31 -33.34 -2.19 13.24
CA GLN A 31 -33.48 -3.61 12.91
C GLN A 31 -32.17 -4.39 13.10
N SER A 32 -31.01 -3.74 12.99
CA SER A 32 -29.71 -4.43 12.95
C SER A 32 -28.55 -3.59 13.48
N GLU A 33 -27.48 -4.29 13.82
CA GLU A 33 -26.16 -3.73 14.09
C GLU A 33 -25.22 -4.22 12.99
N THR A 34 -24.59 -3.31 12.24
CA THR A 34 -23.84 -3.65 11.04
C THR A 34 -22.50 -2.91 11.02
N HIS A 35 -21.42 -3.61 10.65
CA HIS A 35 -20.14 -2.99 10.44
C HIS A 35 -20.12 -2.23 9.10
N LEU A 36 -19.65 -0.99 9.13
CA LEU A 36 -19.41 -0.18 7.94
C LEU A 36 -17.91 -0.13 7.64
N TYR A 37 -17.52 -0.60 6.47
CA TYR A 37 -16.15 -0.51 5.98
C TYR A 37 -16.09 0.23 4.66
N ASN A 38 -14.90 0.62 4.21
CA ASN A 38 -14.71 1.48 3.04
C ASN A 38 -15.55 2.77 3.09
N VAL A 39 -15.62 3.37 4.28
CA VAL A 39 -16.45 4.54 4.56
C VAL A 39 -15.97 5.75 3.75
N ILE A 40 -16.84 6.30 2.93
CA ILE A 40 -16.63 7.53 2.15
C ILE A 40 -17.60 8.59 2.65
N LEU A 41 -17.07 9.75 2.99
CA LEU A 41 -17.87 10.91 3.36
C LEU A 41 -18.07 11.76 2.10
N ASP A 42 -19.28 11.77 1.60
CA ASP A 42 -19.67 12.62 0.48
C ASP A 42 -20.16 13.96 1.02
N GLU A 43 -19.28 14.96 0.95
CA GLU A 43 -19.57 16.31 1.47
C GLU A 43 -20.58 17.06 0.61
N PHE A 44 -20.63 16.77 -0.68
CA PHE A 44 -21.54 17.42 -1.62
C PHE A 44 -22.97 16.92 -1.42
N ASP A 45 -23.15 15.60 -1.39
CA ASP A 45 -24.48 14.98 -1.18
C ASP A 45 -24.84 14.84 0.30
N LYS A 46 -23.96 15.24 1.22
CA LYS A 46 -24.13 15.10 2.68
C LYS A 46 -24.51 13.68 3.10
N LYS A 47 -23.76 12.70 2.62
CA LYS A 47 -23.99 11.27 2.85
C LYS A 47 -22.73 10.54 3.29
N ILE A 48 -22.93 9.43 3.99
CA ILE A 48 -21.93 8.39 4.17
C ILE A 48 -22.23 7.29 3.16
N LYS A 49 -21.26 6.97 2.30
CA LYS A 49 -21.28 5.78 1.44
C LYS A 49 -20.34 4.75 2.04
N ALA A 50 -20.81 3.52 2.24
CA ALA A 50 -20.02 2.46 2.85
C ALA A 50 -20.47 1.09 2.34
N GLN A 51 -19.65 0.08 2.61
CA GLN A 51 -20.02 -1.32 2.46
C GLN A 51 -20.38 -1.88 3.83
N THR A 52 -21.31 -2.81 3.86
CA THR A 52 -21.77 -3.48 5.10
C THR A 52 -21.23 -4.88 5.21
N SER A 53 -20.94 -5.30 6.43
CA SER A 53 -20.63 -6.69 6.78
C SER A 53 -21.12 -6.99 8.21
N ASP A 54 -21.09 -8.27 8.57
CA ASP A 54 -21.31 -8.66 9.95
C ASP A 54 -20.25 -8.04 10.86
N ILE A 55 -20.66 -7.74 12.10
CA ILE A 55 -19.73 -7.20 13.10
C ILE A 55 -18.72 -8.28 13.47
N GLY A 56 -17.44 -7.93 13.41
CA GLY A 56 -16.33 -8.83 13.77
C GLY A 56 -16.45 -9.34 15.21
N VAL A 57 -15.97 -10.56 15.46
CA VAL A 57 -16.08 -11.26 16.76
C VAL A 57 -15.59 -10.45 17.95
N LEU A 58 -14.58 -9.60 17.76
CA LEU A 58 -14.04 -8.72 18.80
C LEU A 58 -14.95 -7.53 19.16
N HIS A 59 -15.97 -7.28 18.33
CA HIS A 59 -16.90 -6.17 18.47
C HIS A 59 -18.33 -6.59 18.84
N THR A 60 -18.66 -7.89 18.82
CA THR A 60 -20.03 -8.42 19.02
C THR A 60 -20.55 -8.30 20.44
N PHE A 61 -19.69 -8.06 21.43
CA PHE A 61 -20.07 -8.05 22.84
C PHE A 61 -20.41 -6.66 23.38
N TYR A 62 -20.33 -5.64 22.54
CA TYR A 62 -20.60 -4.28 22.94
C TYR A 62 -22.07 -3.93 22.67
N LYS A 63 -22.85 -3.74 23.73
CA LYS A 63 -24.20 -3.15 23.68
C LYS A 63 -24.24 -1.94 24.59
N PRO A 64 -24.46 -0.71 24.06
CA PRO A 64 -24.68 0.44 24.90
C PRO A 64 -25.98 0.27 25.69
N ILE A 65 -25.95 0.57 26.98
CA ILE A 65 -27.15 0.53 27.82
C ILE A 65 -27.82 1.91 27.69
N PRO A 66 -29.07 1.98 27.17
CA PRO A 66 -29.76 3.26 27.04
C PRO A 66 -29.91 3.97 28.39
N GLY A 67 -29.54 5.23 28.46
CA GLY A 67 -29.75 6.09 29.64
C GLY A 67 -28.59 6.19 30.62
N GLU A 68 -27.50 5.44 30.45
CA GLU A 68 -26.31 5.58 31.30
C GLU A 68 -25.30 6.60 30.74
N ILE A 69 -24.79 7.47 31.61
CA ILE A 69 -23.90 8.60 31.24
C ILE A 69 -22.43 8.16 31.13
N SER A 70 -22.03 7.05 31.79
CA SER A 70 -20.68 6.49 31.68
C SER A 70 -20.62 5.02 32.11
N HIS A 71 -19.93 4.17 31.34
CA HIS A 71 -19.71 2.77 31.65
C HIS A 71 -18.23 2.45 31.89
N LYS A 72 -17.96 1.65 32.96
CA LYS A 72 -16.66 0.99 33.12
C LYS A 72 -16.73 -0.38 32.47
N TYR A 73 -16.01 -0.54 31.34
CA TYR A 73 -15.93 -1.81 30.64
C TYR A 73 -15.07 -2.83 31.39
N LYS A 74 -15.57 -4.04 31.53
CA LYS A 74 -14.76 -5.16 32.01
C LYS A 74 -13.94 -5.72 30.85
N LYS A 75 -12.63 -5.78 31.02
CA LYS A 75 -11.59 -6.18 30.04
C LYS A 75 -11.85 -7.51 29.29
N LYS A 76 -12.84 -8.31 29.69
CA LYS A 76 -13.19 -9.60 29.09
C LYS A 76 -14.15 -9.51 27.88
N LEU A 77 -14.65 -8.32 27.54
CA LEU A 77 -15.77 -8.14 26.61
C LEU A 77 -15.43 -7.31 25.36
N GLY A 78 -14.15 -7.17 24.99
CA GLY A 78 -13.70 -6.32 23.87
C GLY A 78 -13.26 -4.91 24.32
N ASP A 79 -12.64 -4.16 23.43
CA ASP A 79 -12.21 -2.78 23.69
C ASP A 79 -12.93 -1.79 22.75
N PRO A 80 -13.98 -1.09 23.23
CA PRO A 80 -14.77 -0.18 22.42
C PRO A 80 -14.03 1.11 22.02
N LYS A 81 -12.81 1.31 22.50
CA LYS A 81 -12.00 2.51 22.22
C LYS A 81 -11.62 2.63 20.74
N SER A 82 -11.61 1.53 20.01
CA SER A 82 -11.39 1.51 18.56
C SER A 82 -12.64 1.76 17.74
N GLU A 83 -13.81 1.93 18.37
CA GLU A 83 -15.10 1.96 17.70
C GLU A 83 -15.66 3.39 17.61
N ILE A 84 -16.47 3.61 16.57
CA ILE A 84 -17.41 4.73 16.44
C ILE A 84 -18.79 4.16 16.12
N HIS A 85 -19.78 4.55 16.89
CA HIS A 85 -21.15 4.08 16.76
C HIS A 85 -22.02 5.20 16.16
N LEU A 86 -22.71 4.87 15.07
CA LEU A 86 -23.67 5.72 14.40
C LEU A 86 -25.07 5.18 14.69
N TYR A 87 -25.94 6.02 15.20
CA TYR A 87 -27.33 5.65 15.50
C TYR A 87 -28.28 6.36 14.55
N THR A 88 -29.21 5.59 13.99
CA THR A 88 -30.28 6.10 13.12
C THR A 88 -31.65 5.62 13.62
N SER A 89 -32.63 6.51 13.62
CA SER A 89 -34.03 6.19 13.95
C SER A 89 -34.81 5.60 12.76
N SER A 90 -34.20 5.50 11.60
CA SER A 90 -34.77 4.92 10.38
C SER A 90 -33.95 3.74 9.92
N PRO A 91 -34.56 2.65 9.43
CA PRO A 91 -33.83 1.54 8.84
C PRO A 91 -32.98 1.99 7.67
N ILE A 92 -31.77 1.42 7.55
CA ILE A 92 -30.87 1.67 6.43
C ILE A 92 -30.72 0.36 5.64
N TYR A 93 -31.10 0.37 4.38
CA TYR A 93 -31.06 -0.80 3.52
C TYR A 93 -29.81 -0.81 2.63
N ALA A 94 -29.12 -1.93 2.65
CA ALA A 94 -28.03 -2.18 1.71
C ALA A 94 -28.60 -2.60 0.34
N ASP A 95 -27.89 -2.25 -0.72
CA ASP A 95 -28.19 -2.75 -2.06
C ASP A 95 -27.76 -4.23 -2.21
N ALA A 96 -28.01 -4.82 -3.38
CA ALA A 96 -27.66 -6.21 -3.69
C ALA A 96 -26.14 -6.51 -3.63
N LYS A 97 -25.30 -5.49 -3.49
CA LYS A 97 -23.83 -5.58 -3.38
C LYS A 97 -23.32 -5.17 -1.99
N ASN A 98 -24.20 -5.09 -1.01
CA ASN A 98 -23.91 -4.66 0.35
C ASN A 98 -23.41 -3.20 0.47
N PHE A 99 -23.78 -2.31 -0.45
CA PHE A 99 -23.51 -0.89 -0.30
C PHE A 99 -24.67 -0.17 0.37
N VAL A 100 -24.34 0.81 1.20
CA VAL A 100 -25.30 1.69 1.87
C VAL A 100 -24.97 3.15 1.61
N ASP A 101 -26.02 3.94 1.38
CA ASP A 101 -25.98 5.39 1.35
C ASP A 101 -26.74 5.92 2.57
N ILE A 102 -26.02 6.50 3.54
CA ILE A 102 -26.60 7.00 4.79
C ILE A 102 -26.62 8.55 4.73
N PRO A 103 -27.77 9.18 4.55
CA PRO A 103 -27.87 10.62 4.64
C PRO A 103 -27.48 11.11 6.05
N LEU A 104 -26.69 12.17 6.15
CA LEU A 104 -26.20 12.69 7.43
C LEU A 104 -27.31 13.22 8.34
N ASP A 105 -28.41 13.67 7.76
CA ASP A 105 -29.61 14.08 8.50
C ASP A 105 -30.32 12.92 9.20
N LYS A 106 -30.12 11.68 8.73
CA LYS A 106 -30.66 10.46 9.34
C LYS A 106 -29.86 9.95 10.54
N ILE A 107 -28.65 10.49 10.77
CA ILE A 107 -27.83 10.11 11.91
C ILE A 107 -28.26 10.93 13.13
N ASP A 108 -28.87 10.28 14.10
CA ASP A 108 -29.39 10.92 15.32
C ASP A 108 -28.29 11.16 16.35
N SER A 109 -27.32 10.25 16.43
CA SER A 109 -26.20 10.41 17.36
C SER A 109 -24.94 9.68 16.91
N ILE A 110 -23.80 10.22 17.31
CA ILE A 110 -22.47 9.63 17.12
C ILE A 110 -21.83 9.45 18.48
N ILE A 111 -21.45 8.22 18.81
CA ILE A 111 -20.76 7.91 20.06
C ILE A 111 -19.34 7.44 19.77
N VAL A 112 -18.36 8.06 20.44
CA VAL A 112 -16.94 7.72 20.34
C VAL A 112 -16.39 7.44 21.71
N TYR A 113 -15.65 6.34 21.86
CA TYR A 113 -15.01 5.98 23.11
C TYR A 113 -13.60 6.53 23.19
N LYS A 114 -13.22 7.08 24.36
CA LYS A 114 -11.89 7.63 24.63
C LYS A 114 -11.31 7.02 25.90
N ASN A 115 -9.97 7.03 25.98
CA ASN A 115 -9.27 6.71 27.23
C ASN A 115 -9.61 7.74 28.30
N ASP A 116 -9.83 7.25 29.53
CA ASP A 116 -9.81 8.11 30.72
C ASP A 116 -8.35 8.28 31.12
N THR A 117 -7.84 9.50 31.18
CA THR A 117 -6.46 9.83 31.51
C THR A 117 -6.18 9.75 33.03
N GLY A 118 -6.52 8.62 33.62
CA GLY A 118 -6.23 8.30 35.01
C GLY A 118 -5.73 6.86 35.12
N HIS A 119 -4.42 6.68 35.18
CA HIS A 119 -3.68 5.47 35.59
C HIS A 119 -4.24 4.11 35.17
N GLU A 120 -3.76 3.56 34.05
CA GLU A 120 -3.65 2.11 33.91
C GLU A 120 -2.36 1.70 33.19
N VAL A 121 -1.54 0.98 33.95
CA VAL A 121 -0.41 0.20 33.44
C VAL A 121 -0.97 -0.95 32.59
N LEU A 122 -0.66 -0.99 31.31
CA LEU A 122 -1.03 -2.08 30.42
C LEU A 122 -0.24 -3.35 30.81
N LYS A 123 -0.92 -4.37 31.30
CA LYS A 123 -0.35 -5.73 31.40
C LYS A 123 -0.53 -6.44 30.06
N VAL A 124 0.58 -6.72 29.41
CA VAL A 124 0.62 -7.53 28.17
C VAL A 124 0.39 -9.00 28.53
N VAL A 125 -0.60 -9.62 27.91
CA VAL A 125 -0.83 -11.06 27.98
C VAL A 125 -0.95 -11.61 26.56
N GLY A 126 -0.08 -12.59 26.22
CA GLY A 126 -0.25 -13.55 25.15
C GLY A 126 0.20 -13.13 23.75
N ILE A 127 1.34 -13.61 23.41
CA ILE A 127 2.01 -13.49 22.12
C ILE A 127 1.41 -14.50 21.14
N THR A 128 0.48 -14.13 20.28
CA THR A 128 0.32 -14.78 18.95
C THR A 128 -0.58 -14.03 17.97
N ALA A 129 -1.68 -13.42 18.41
CA ALA A 129 -2.56 -12.64 17.50
C ALA A 129 -2.50 -11.13 17.77
N GLY A 130 -2.20 -10.73 19.00
CA GLY A 130 -2.14 -9.32 19.41
C GLY A 130 -0.94 -8.56 18.86
N THR A 131 0.19 -9.24 18.65
CA THR A 131 1.41 -8.62 18.12
C THR A 131 1.22 -8.13 16.69
N LEU A 132 0.52 -8.87 15.86
CA LEU A 132 0.27 -8.48 14.46
C LEU A 132 -0.61 -7.23 14.37
N VAL A 133 -1.63 -7.12 15.21
CA VAL A 133 -2.54 -5.95 15.23
C VAL A 133 -1.83 -4.70 15.79
N VAL A 134 -0.99 -4.85 16.81
CA VAL A 134 -0.21 -3.74 17.37
C VAL A 134 0.87 -3.29 16.38
N VAL A 135 1.53 -4.23 15.71
CA VAL A 135 2.49 -3.93 14.62
C VAL A 135 1.82 -3.15 13.51
N THR A 136 0.65 -3.57 13.05
CA THR A 136 -0.09 -2.88 11.97
C THR A 136 -0.53 -1.48 12.39
N ALA A 137 -0.95 -1.28 13.63
CA ALA A 137 -1.35 0.04 14.15
C ALA A 137 -0.15 0.99 14.29
N ILE A 138 0.99 0.52 14.82
CA ILE A 138 2.22 1.33 14.93
C ILE A 138 2.75 1.69 13.54
N ILE A 139 2.74 0.74 12.61
CA ILE A 139 3.19 0.94 11.24
C ILE A 139 2.28 1.92 10.50
N ALA A 140 0.97 1.85 10.66
CA ALA A 140 0.03 2.81 10.07
C ALA A 140 0.24 4.24 10.59
N LEU A 141 0.71 4.41 11.84
CA LEU A 141 1.01 5.70 12.44
C LEU A 141 2.40 6.24 12.06
N THR A 142 3.33 5.37 11.66
CA THR A 142 4.70 5.76 11.25
C THR A 142 4.87 5.84 9.75
N LYS A 143 3.83 5.45 8.99
CA LYS A 143 3.87 5.47 7.54
C LYS A 143 4.21 6.86 7.02
N SER A 144 5.11 6.87 6.10
CA SER A 144 5.66 8.07 5.52
C SER A 144 5.95 7.84 4.06
N SER A 145 4.95 7.83 3.19
CA SER A 145 5.32 7.98 1.77
C SER A 145 4.15 7.95 0.79
N CYS A 146 4.29 8.73 -0.25
CA CYS A 146 3.72 8.69 -1.58
C CYS A 146 2.29 9.22 -1.70
N PRO A 147 1.98 9.93 -2.79
CA PRO A 147 0.62 10.28 -3.13
C PRO A 147 -0.25 9.03 -3.29
N PHE A 148 -1.48 9.13 -2.83
CA PHE A 148 -2.47 8.07 -3.02
C PHE A 148 -3.24 8.31 -4.31
N VAL A 149 -3.48 7.23 -5.05
CA VAL A 149 -4.33 7.29 -6.24
C VAL A 149 -5.58 6.43 -6.03
N TYR A 150 -6.68 7.01 -6.45
CA TYR A 150 -7.99 6.37 -6.47
C TYR A 150 -8.57 6.42 -7.87
N SER A 151 -9.20 5.35 -8.32
CA SER A 151 -9.91 5.28 -9.60
C SER A 151 -11.41 5.25 -9.40
N ASN A 152 -12.15 5.91 -10.29
CA ASN A 152 -13.60 5.92 -10.27
C ASN A 152 -14.16 4.75 -11.10
N ASP A 153 -15.10 3.98 -10.51
CA ASP A 153 -15.80 2.90 -11.21
C ASP A 153 -17.08 3.36 -11.93
N GLY A 154 -17.29 4.69 -11.97
CA GLY A 154 -18.50 5.32 -12.47
C GLY A 154 -19.47 5.75 -11.36
N THR A 155 -19.23 5.32 -10.10
CA THR A 155 -20.03 5.63 -8.91
C THR A 155 -19.20 6.09 -7.73
N ILE A 156 -18.16 5.34 -7.37
CA ILE A 156 -17.30 5.62 -6.22
C ILE A 156 -15.82 5.55 -6.59
N PHE A 157 -14.98 6.08 -5.71
CA PHE A 157 -13.53 6.02 -5.84
C PHE A 157 -12.95 4.87 -5.02
N TYR A 158 -12.18 3.99 -5.67
CA TYR A 158 -11.44 2.89 -5.06
C TYR A 158 -9.97 3.24 -4.95
N PHE A 159 -9.37 2.96 -3.81
CA PHE A 159 -7.92 3.07 -3.64
C PHE A 159 -7.21 2.03 -4.51
N GLU A 160 -6.27 2.49 -5.34
CA GLU A 160 -5.50 1.62 -6.25
C GLU A 160 -4.06 1.40 -5.80
N GLY A 161 -3.49 2.38 -5.10
CA GLY A 161 -2.10 2.29 -4.67
C GLY A 161 -1.43 3.63 -4.47
N GLU A 162 -0.12 3.59 -4.45
CA GLU A 162 0.78 4.71 -4.21
C GLU A 162 1.52 5.07 -5.50
N LEU A 163 1.76 6.36 -5.74
CA LEU A 163 2.52 6.85 -6.89
C LEU A 163 4.01 6.93 -6.55
N TYR A 164 4.87 6.63 -7.49
CA TYR A 164 6.35 6.72 -7.44
C TYR A 164 6.98 6.40 -6.08
N PRO A 165 6.69 5.20 -5.48
CA PRO A 165 7.18 4.85 -4.14
C PRO A 165 8.70 4.88 -4.05
N GLY A 166 9.23 5.46 -2.98
CA GLY A 166 10.67 5.59 -2.74
C GLY A 166 11.37 6.73 -3.47
N ALA A 167 10.65 7.52 -4.28
CA ALA A 167 11.20 8.72 -4.91
C ALA A 167 11.20 9.90 -3.92
N ILE A 168 12.08 9.88 -2.93
CA ILE A 168 12.11 10.82 -1.78
C ILE A 168 12.84 12.14 -2.04
N ARG A 169 13.17 12.44 -3.30
CA ARG A 169 13.83 13.66 -3.74
C ARG A 169 13.83 13.77 -5.28
N PRO A 170 14.06 14.96 -5.86
CA PRO A 170 13.97 15.18 -7.31
C PRO A 170 14.84 14.22 -8.15
N THR A 171 16.07 13.96 -7.71
CA THR A 171 17.00 13.08 -8.45
C THR A 171 16.61 11.59 -8.42
N MET A 172 15.59 11.21 -7.66
CA MET A 172 15.03 9.86 -7.62
C MET A 172 13.71 9.78 -8.39
N GLU A 173 13.27 10.85 -9.01
CA GLU A 173 12.10 10.82 -9.88
C GLU A 173 12.31 9.79 -10.99
N ARG A 174 11.28 8.96 -11.22
CA ARG A 174 11.25 7.94 -12.27
C ARG A 174 9.83 7.74 -12.75
N ASN A 175 9.69 7.11 -13.90
CA ASN A 175 8.38 6.59 -14.29
C ASN A 175 8.00 5.43 -13.39
N ASP A 176 6.74 5.37 -13.05
CA ASP A 176 6.11 4.31 -12.29
C ASP A 176 4.82 3.89 -13.02
N PHE A 177 4.57 2.58 -13.08
CA PHE A 177 3.47 2.02 -13.85
C PHE A 177 2.72 0.97 -13.05
N PHE A 178 1.38 1.01 -13.09
CA PHE A 178 0.58 -0.07 -12.53
C PHE A 178 -0.85 -0.08 -13.05
N LYS A 179 -1.48 -1.26 -12.95
CA LYS A 179 -2.86 -1.50 -13.38
C LYS A 179 -3.85 -0.80 -12.45
N LEU A 180 -4.80 -0.09 -13.02
CA LEU A 180 -5.96 0.45 -12.31
C LEU A 180 -7.09 -0.58 -12.36
N LYS A 181 -7.29 -1.32 -11.26
CA LYS A 181 -8.17 -2.50 -11.23
C LYS A 181 -9.66 -2.13 -11.23
N HIS A 182 -10.00 -1.00 -10.63
CA HIS A 182 -11.38 -0.57 -10.42
C HIS A 182 -11.81 0.54 -11.38
N LEU A 183 -10.88 1.07 -12.21
CA LEU A 183 -11.20 2.13 -13.15
C LEU A 183 -12.20 1.65 -14.20
N LYS A 184 -13.32 2.35 -14.31
CA LYS A 184 -14.30 2.12 -15.37
C LYS A 184 -14.61 3.41 -16.12
N GLU A 185 -14.91 3.23 -17.38
CA GLU A 185 -15.38 4.31 -18.24
C GLU A 185 -16.81 4.72 -17.86
N LYS A 186 -17.03 6.03 -17.81
CA LYS A 186 -18.37 6.62 -17.70
C LYS A 186 -18.48 7.80 -18.65
N ASN A 187 -19.43 7.76 -19.59
CA ASN A 187 -19.64 8.83 -20.58
C ASN A 187 -18.35 9.15 -21.39
N ASN A 188 -17.64 8.13 -21.84
CA ASN A 188 -16.37 8.21 -22.57
C ASN A 188 -15.24 8.90 -21.76
N LEU A 189 -15.32 8.84 -20.43
CA LEU A 189 -14.32 9.43 -19.53
C LEU A 189 -13.84 8.42 -18.50
N TYR A 190 -12.54 8.46 -18.21
CA TYR A 190 -11.93 7.90 -17.03
C TYR A 190 -11.64 9.02 -16.05
N THR A 191 -11.85 8.78 -14.76
CA THR A 191 -11.53 9.75 -13.71
C THR A 191 -10.73 9.09 -12.59
N ILE A 192 -9.63 9.72 -12.22
CA ILE A 192 -8.83 9.35 -11.04
C ILE A 192 -8.77 10.52 -10.07
N LYS A 193 -8.49 10.22 -8.81
CA LYS A 193 -8.16 11.21 -7.77
C LYS A 193 -6.76 10.92 -7.26
N VAL A 194 -5.91 11.94 -7.20
CA VAL A 194 -4.59 11.88 -6.53
C VAL A 194 -4.65 12.77 -5.30
N SER A 195 -4.21 12.26 -4.15
CA SER A 195 -4.30 13.00 -2.89
C SER A 195 -3.09 12.81 -1.99
N ASN A 196 -2.78 13.85 -1.22
CA ASN A 196 -1.83 13.81 -0.12
C ASN A 196 -2.55 13.42 1.17
N GLU A 197 -2.33 12.20 1.63
CA GLU A 197 -2.94 11.68 2.87
C GLU A 197 -1.93 11.67 4.04
N LEU A 198 -0.70 12.12 3.80
CA LEU A 198 0.42 11.95 4.72
C LEU A 198 1.18 13.26 4.96
N LYS A 199 1.99 13.29 6.02
CA LYS A 199 2.77 14.46 6.39
C LYS A 199 4.05 14.57 5.54
N GLU A 200 3.88 15.03 4.30
CA GLU A 200 4.93 15.20 3.30
C GLU A 200 4.54 16.29 2.29
N ILE A 201 5.47 16.71 1.48
CA ILE A 201 5.20 17.56 0.31
C ILE A 201 5.33 16.67 -0.92
N GLN A 202 4.29 16.60 -1.72
CA GLN A 202 4.23 15.79 -2.93
C GLN A 202 4.40 16.66 -4.17
N TYR A 203 5.16 16.13 -5.13
CA TYR A 203 5.48 16.79 -6.41
C TYR A 203 5.17 15.81 -7.54
N THR A 204 3.98 15.93 -8.15
CA THR A 204 3.58 15.11 -9.29
C THR A 204 3.90 15.85 -10.58
N ASN A 205 4.71 15.24 -11.44
CA ASN A 205 5.19 15.83 -12.69
C ASN A 205 4.34 15.41 -13.90
N HIS A 206 3.89 14.16 -13.92
CA HIS A 206 3.20 13.62 -15.08
C HIS A 206 2.23 12.51 -14.68
N LEU A 207 1.06 12.52 -15.33
CA LEU A 207 0.06 11.45 -15.27
C LEU A 207 -0.41 11.13 -16.69
N ASN A 208 -0.47 9.85 -17.03
CA ASN A 208 -0.99 9.36 -18.29
C ASN A 208 -1.68 8.02 -18.11
N LEU A 209 -2.70 7.70 -18.89
CA LEU A 209 -3.28 6.37 -18.92
C LEU A 209 -2.84 5.63 -20.19
N LEU A 210 -2.47 4.37 -20.01
CA LEU A 210 -2.24 3.43 -21.09
C LEU A 210 -3.46 2.51 -21.15
N GLU A 211 -4.33 2.78 -22.11
CA GLU A 211 -5.48 1.91 -22.40
C GLU A 211 -5.04 0.83 -23.37
N VAL A 212 -5.03 -0.41 -22.93
CA VAL A 212 -4.53 -1.57 -23.66
C VAL A 212 -5.68 -2.44 -24.08
N LEU A 213 -5.83 -2.60 -25.39
CA LEU A 213 -6.80 -3.50 -26.00
C LEU A 213 -6.06 -4.80 -26.35
N HIS A 214 -6.55 -5.92 -25.84
CA HIS A 214 -5.87 -7.21 -25.96
C HIS A 214 -6.87 -8.37 -26.16
N PRO A 215 -6.44 -9.52 -26.72
CA PRO A 215 -7.31 -10.68 -26.91
C PRO A 215 -7.96 -11.16 -25.60
N GLU A 216 -9.16 -11.70 -25.72
CA GLU A 216 -9.95 -12.17 -24.57
C GLU A 216 -9.29 -13.33 -23.82
N ASP A 217 -8.54 -14.17 -24.54
CA ASP A 217 -7.80 -15.31 -24.02
C ASP A 217 -6.49 -14.96 -23.31
N SER A 218 -6.20 -13.66 -23.16
CA SER A 218 -4.99 -13.17 -22.51
C SER A 218 -5.27 -12.11 -21.44
N GLU A 219 -4.31 -11.90 -20.56
CA GLU A 219 -4.26 -10.78 -19.62
C GLU A 219 -3.13 -9.85 -20.03
N ALA A 220 -3.40 -8.53 -20.11
CA ALA A 220 -2.35 -7.54 -20.29
C ALA A 220 -1.69 -7.23 -18.94
N MET A 221 -0.36 -7.23 -18.92
CA MET A 221 0.48 -6.87 -17.78
C MET A 221 1.55 -5.87 -18.21
N ILE A 222 2.08 -5.13 -17.27
CA ILE A 222 3.11 -4.12 -17.51
C ILE A 222 4.37 -4.43 -16.70
N ASP A 223 5.55 -4.26 -17.30
CA ASP A 223 6.81 -4.34 -16.58
C ASP A 223 7.18 -2.99 -15.93
N GLN A 224 8.20 -2.97 -15.09
CA GLN A 224 8.63 -1.73 -14.41
C GLN A 224 9.15 -0.64 -15.36
N ASN A 225 9.40 -0.95 -16.62
CA ASN A 225 9.87 -0.02 -17.65
C ASN A 225 8.72 0.49 -18.56
N GLY A 226 7.48 0.04 -18.28
CA GLY A 226 6.28 0.48 -19.02
C GLY A 226 5.98 -0.33 -20.27
N LYS A 227 6.68 -1.43 -20.52
CA LYS A 227 6.38 -2.30 -21.67
C LYS A 227 5.23 -3.24 -21.34
N ILE A 228 4.30 -3.32 -22.28
CA ILE A 228 3.13 -4.22 -22.18
C ILE A 228 3.49 -5.63 -22.64
N HIS A 229 3.04 -6.60 -21.87
CA HIS A 229 3.14 -8.03 -22.14
C HIS A 229 1.78 -8.67 -22.01
N THR A 230 1.52 -9.76 -22.76
CA THR A 230 0.32 -10.58 -22.61
C THR A 230 0.66 -11.90 -21.95
N VAL A 231 -0.20 -12.35 -21.07
CA VAL A 231 -0.09 -13.61 -20.32
C VAL A 231 -1.27 -14.48 -20.69
N LYS A 232 -1.01 -15.75 -21.05
CA LYS A 232 -2.07 -16.69 -21.46
C LYS A 232 -2.15 -17.93 -20.59
N ASN A 233 -1.01 -18.58 -20.35
CA ASN A 233 -0.93 -19.88 -19.70
C ASN A 233 0.07 -19.84 -18.51
N PRO A 234 -0.22 -19.04 -17.46
CA PRO A 234 0.66 -18.97 -16.32
C PRO A 234 0.65 -20.29 -15.54
N ILE A 235 1.84 -20.78 -15.20
CA ILE A 235 2.03 -21.98 -14.37
C ILE A 235 2.67 -21.58 -13.04
N SER A 236 2.21 -22.20 -11.96
CA SER A 236 2.81 -22.02 -10.63
C SER A 236 4.13 -22.78 -10.51
N PRO A 237 5.05 -22.34 -9.62
CA PRO A 237 6.22 -23.15 -9.30
C PRO A 237 5.77 -24.48 -8.69
N PHE A 238 6.51 -25.55 -8.97
CA PHE A 238 6.25 -26.85 -8.35
C PHE A 238 7.05 -27.06 -7.06
N GLU A 239 8.10 -26.24 -6.85
CA GLU A 239 8.91 -26.25 -5.66
C GLU A 239 9.27 -24.83 -5.26
N ILE A 240 9.17 -24.54 -3.96
CA ILE A 240 9.58 -23.28 -3.34
C ILE A 240 10.43 -23.60 -2.12
N SER A 241 11.55 -22.90 -1.96
CA SER A 241 12.36 -23.00 -0.75
C SER A 241 12.90 -21.64 -0.32
N ALA A 242 12.74 -21.34 0.97
CA ALA A 242 13.35 -20.20 1.64
C ALA A 242 14.50 -20.72 2.51
N GLU A 243 15.72 -20.17 2.37
CA GLU A 243 16.92 -20.58 3.12
C GLU A 243 17.07 -22.12 3.22
N ASN A 244 16.83 -22.82 2.09
CA ASN A 244 16.86 -24.28 1.96
C ASN A 244 15.75 -25.05 2.72
N GLN A 245 14.76 -24.37 3.29
CA GLN A 245 13.56 -25.00 3.84
C GLN A 245 12.46 -24.98 2.78
N LEU A 246 11.89 -26.16 2.50
CA LEU A 246 10.77 -26.29 1.55
C LEU A 246 9.50 -25.67 2.13
N SER A 247 8.78 -24.95 1.28
CA SER A 247 7.46 -24.37 1.56
C SER A 247 6.41 -24.96 0.62
N ASP A 248 5.14 -24.95 1.02
CA ASP A 248 4.04 -25.37 0.14
C ASP A 248 3.89 -24.38 -1.03
N PRO A 249 4.08 -24.81 -2.29
CA PRO A 249 3.90 -23.94 -3.45
C PRO A 249 2.50 -23.30 -3.58
N LYS A 250 1.49 -23.87 -2.93
CA LYS A 250 0.12 -23.35 -2.96
C LYS A 250 0.00 -21.95 -2.34
N ILE A 251 0.92 -21.58 -1.45
CA ILE A 251 0.89 -20.26 -0.79
C ILE A 251 1.05 -19.09 -1.78
N VAL A 252 1.66 -19.32 -2.94
CA VAL A 252 1.83 -18.30 -4.00
C VAL A 252 1.07 -18.63 -5.29
N ALA A 253 0.13 -19.57 -5.25
CA ALA A 253 -0.62 -19.98 -6.43
C ALA A 253 -1.75 -19.00 -6.78
N ASN A 254 -2.33 -18.34 -5.79
CA ASN A 254 -3.52 -17.51 -5.93
C ASN A 254 -3.27 -16.07 -5.46
N SER A 255 -4.11 -15.15 -5.95
CA SER A 255 -4.14 -13.76 -5.49
C SER A 255 -5.15 -13.63 -4.34
N ASP A 256 -4.78 -14.09 -3.14
CA ASP A 256 -5.66 -14.16 -1.97
C ASP A 256 -5.18 -13.32 -0.77
N ASN A 257 -4.11 -12.54 -0.96
CA ASN A 257 -3.42 -11.72 0.01
C ASN A 257 -2.71 -12.53 1.14
N ASN A 258 -2.57 -13.85 0.97
CA ASN A 258 -1.69 -14.67 1.80
C ASN A 258 -0.28 -14.62 1.22
N SER A 259 0.59 -13.82 1.79
CA SER A 259 1.91 -13.56 1.23
C SER A 259 3.03 -14.31 1.93
N ILE A 260 4.06 -14.65 1.19
CA ILE A 260 5.35 -15.06 1.75
C ILE A 260 6.12 -13.81 2.15
N HIS A 261 6.71 -13.87 3.34
CA HIS A 261 7.61 -12.86 3.87
C HIS A 261 9.06 -13.37 3.85
N PHE A 262 9.99 -12.47 3.62
CA PHE A 262 11.43 -12.75 3.64
C PHE A 262 11.96 -12.65 5.08
N ASN A 263 11.64 -13.61 5.94
CA ASN A 263 11.91 -13.59 7.38
C ASN A 263 12.60 -14.85 7.91
N ALA A 264 13.24 -15.64 7.05
CA ALA A 264 13.96 -16.81 7.47
C ALA A 264 15.20 -16.41 8.30
N THR A 265 15.45 -17.13 9.39
CA THR A 265 16.67 -16.97 10.16
C THR A 265 17.82 -17.61 9.41
N SER A 266 18.82 -16.83 9.04
CA SER A 266 20.04 -17.31 8.40
C SER A 266 21.24 -16.83 9.18
N ASP A 267 22.04 -17.76 9.67
CA ASP A 267 23.22 -17.45 10.50
C ASP A 267 24.32 -16.69 9.72
N ASN A 268 24.28 -16.64 8.39
CA ASN A 268 25.39 -16.12 7.58
C ASN A 268 25.02 -15.32 6.32
N SER A 269 23.76 -15.15 5.94
CA SER A 269 23.43 -14.40 4.73
C SER A 269 23.05 -12.94 5.04
N GLU A 270 23.60 -12.00 4.25
CA GLU A 270 23.23 -10.58 4.37
C GLU A 270 21.82 -10.32 3.85
N PHE A 271 21.30 -11.18 2.97
CA PHE A 271 20.01 -11.04 2.29
C PHE A 271 19.23 -12.35 2.33
N GLN A 272 17.93 -12.21 2.37
CA GLN A 272 16.98 -13.32 2.36
C GLN A 272 16.74 -13.81 0.94
N THR A 273 16.57 -15.11 0.76
CA THR A 273 16.35 -15.73 -0.56
C THR A 273 15.10 -16.60 -0.59
N LEU A 274 14.40 -16.56 -1.72
CA LEU A 274 13.30 -17.45 -2.06
C LEU A 274 13.62 -18.10 -3.41
N LYS A 275 13.87 -19.40 -3.43
CA LYS A 275 14.18 -20.17 -4.64
C LYS A 275 12.91 -20.83 -5.16
N LEU A 276 12.72 -20.79 -6.47
CA LEU A 276 11.55 -21.22 -7.19
C LEU A 276 11.97 -22.18 -8.30
N LYS A 277 11.23 -23.28 -8.49
CA LYS A 277 11.42 -24.17 -9.64
C LYS A 277 10.14 -24.31 -10.44
N PHE A 278 10.28 -24.16 -11.75
CA PHE A 278 9.17 -24.27 -12.71
C PHE A 278 9.45 -25.37 -13.74
N ASN A 279 8.41 -26.08 -14.13
CA ASN A 279 8.46 -26.93 -15.30
C ASN A 279 8.68 -26.07 -16.55
N ARG A 280 9.78 -26.31 -17.25
CA ARG A 280 10.13 -25.58 -18.46
C ARG A 280 9.71 -26.40 -19.69
N PRO A 281 8.82 -25.85 -20.58
CA PRO A 281 8.57 -26.46 -21.88
C PRO A 281 9.86 -26.49 -22.71
N GLN A 282 10.03 -27.55 -23.49
CA GLN A 282 11.18 -27.65 -24.39
C GLN A 282 11.21 -26.49 -25.39
N GLU A 283 12.40 -26.08 -25.81
CA GLU A 283 12.67 -25.08 -26.85
C GLU A 283 12.15 -23.64 -26.56
N LYS A 284 11.70 -23.34 -25.35
CA LYS A 284 11.32 -21.95 -25.01
C LYS A 284 12.56 -21.11 -24.65
N ALA A 285 12.77 -20.05 -25.43
CA ALA A 285 13.88 -19.11 -25.25
C ALA A 285 13.53 -17.94 -24.32
N LYS A 286 12.26 -17.76 -23.98
CA LYS A 286 11.77 -16.66 -23.15
C LYS A 286 10.72 -17.13 -22.16
N VAL A 287 10.67 -16.46 -21.02
CA VAL A 287 9.63 -16.63 -20.02
C VAL A 287 9.26 -15.28 -19.45
N LYS A 288 8.03 -15.12 -19.04
CA LYS A 288 7.51 -13.99 -18.27
C LYS A 288 7.28 -14.45 -16.85
N LEU A 289 8.06 -13.95 -15.91
CA LEU A 289 7.80 -14.14 -14.48
C LEU A 289 6.72 -13.16 -14.04
N ILE A 290 5.64 -13.68 -13.50
CA ILE A 290 4.49 -12.92 -13.03
C ILE A 290 4.56 -12.87 -11.51
N LEU A 291 4.55 -11.68 -10.97
CA LEU A 291 4.64 -11.43 -9.54
C LEU A 291 3.48 -10.52 -9.10
N ARG A 292 2.80 -10.93 -8.03
CA ARG A 292 1.93 -10.05 -7.26
C ARG A 292 2.59 -9.80 -5.91
N LEU A 293 3.01 -8.57 -5.67
CA LEU A 293 3.89 -8.24 -4.56
C LEU A 293 3.69 -6.82 -4.06
N LYS A 294 4.21 -6.53 -2.88
CA LYS A 294 4.32 -5.19 -2.31
C LYS A 294 5.53 -5.10 -1.39
N ASN A 295 5.93 -3.89 -1.04
CA ASN A 295 6.82 -3.71 0.09
C ASN A 295 6.08 -4.03 1.40
N SER A 296 6.79 -4.51 2.40
CA SER A 296 6.18 -4.70 3.71
C SER A 296 6.03 -3.35 4.44
N TYR A 297 5.06 -3.27 5.33
CA TYR A 297 4.99 -2.17 6.28
C TYR A 297 6.22 -2.11 7.19
N TRP A 298 6.87 -3.26 7.41
CA TRP A 298 8.08 -3.33 8.21
C TRP A 298 9.26 -2.57 7.58
N LEU A 299 9.37 -2.55 6.25
CA LEU A 299 10.37 -1.73 5.54
C LEU A 299 10.16 -0.24 5.82
N ASP A 300 8.91 0.24 5.74
CA ASP A 300 8.58 1.64 6.06
C ASP A 300 8.93 2.00 7.52
N TYR A 301 8.59 1.11 8.45
CA TYR A 301 8.96 1.27 9.86
C TYR A 301 10.48 1.32 10.05
N THR A 302 11.21 0.44 9.36
CA THR A 302 12.68 0.42 9.38
C THR A 302 13.28 1.73 8.89
N PHE A 303 12.76 2.28 7.78
CA PHE A 303 13.14 3.62 7.31
C PHE A 303 12.83 4.71 8.33
N GLY A 304 11.65 4.68 8.94
CA GLY A 304 11.28 5.62 9.99
C GLY A 304 12.27 5.62 11.16
N LYS A 305 12.67 4.44 11.63
CA LYS A 305 13.67 4.27 12.69
C LYS A 305 15.07 4.72 12.27
N PHE A 306 15.45 4.43 11.03
CA PHE A 306 16.70 4.91 10.43
C PHE A 306 16.74 6.45 10.39
N TYR A 307 15.67 7.10 9.88
CA TYR A 307 15.61 8.56 9.81
C TYR A 307 15.59 9.22 11.19
N LYS A 308 14.95 8.61 12.19
CA LYS A 308 14.96 9.09 13.57
C LYS A 308 16.37 9.20 14.15
N LYS A 309 17.35 8.38 13.69
CA LYS A 309 18.75 8.45 14.13
C LYS A 309 19.48 9.75 13.76
N PHE A 310 18.95 10.51 12.80
CA PHE A 310 19.48 11.84 12.45
C PHE A 310 19.09 12.91 13.49
N GLY A 311 18.09 12.66 14.34
CA GLY A 311 17.61 13.64 15.30
C GLY A 311 17.27 14.98 14.64
N SER A 312 17.52 16.08 15.31
CA SER A 312 17.27 17.44 14.81
C SER A 312 18.01 17.80 13.51
N SER A 313 19.03 17.03 13.11
CA SER A 313 19.77 17.26 11.85
C SER A 313 19.12 16.63 10.61
N PHE A 314 17.96 15.94 10.74
CA PHE A 314 17.32 15.25 9.62
C PHE A 314 16.99 16.18 8.44
N ASN A 315 16.41 17.34 8.71
CA ASN A 315 16.03 18.28 7.65
C ASN A 315 17.25 18.84 6.92
N GLU A 316 18.36 19.08 7.63
CA GLU A 316 19.62 19.49 7.02
C GLU A 316 20.22 18.37 6.14
N PHE A 317 20.16 17.13 6.64
CA PHE A 317 20.55 15.94 5.87
C PHE A 317 19.73 15.81 4.57
N GLN A 318 18.41 15.94 4.65
CA GLN A 318 17.52 15.88 3.49
C GLN A 318 17.85 16.97 2.48
N LYS A 319 18.03 18.21 2.95
CA LYS A 319 18.40 19.36 2.10
C LYS A 319 19.76 19.15 1.41
N LYS A 320 20.79 18.70 2.15
CA LYS A 320 22.13 18.41 1.58
C LYS A 320 22.09 17.31 0.53
N ASN A 321 21.22 16.31 0.69
CA ASN A 321 21.14 15.18 -0.23
C ASN A 321 20.11 15.38 -1.35
N ARG A 322 19.42 16.51 -1.41
CA ARG A 322 18.39 16.78 -2.42
C ARG A 322 18.87 16.54 -3.86
N ASN A 323 20.09 16.98 -4.16
CA ASN A 323 20.70 16.87 -5.48
C ASN A 323 21.71 15.71 -5.60
N GLN A 324 21.68 14.73 -4.67
CA GLN A 324 22.58 13.57 -4.76
C GLN A 324 22.23 12.75 -6.01
N PRO A 325 23.22 12.40 -6.87
CA PRO A 325 22.99 11.61 -8.06
C PRO A 325 22.20 10.33 -7.79
N TYR A 326 21.30 9.97 -8.71
CA TYR A 326 20.45 8.78 -8.60
C TYR A 326 21.27 7.51 -8.43
N GLU A 327 22.34 7.35 -9.20
CA GLU A 327 23.22 6.17 -9.21
C GLU A 327 23.81 5.88 -7.83
N LYS A 328 24.17 6.94 -7.09
CA LYS A 328 24.70 6.80 -5.74
C LYS A 328 23.63 6.29 -4.77
N SER A 329 22.39 6.75 -4.95
CA SER A 329 21.25 6.30 -4.14
C SER A 329 20.89 4.86 -4.48
N LEU A 330 20.84 4.54 -5.78
CA LEU A 330 20.55 3.19 -6.27
C LEU A 330 21.61 2.18 -5.81
N LYS A 331 22.90 2.57 -5.88
CA LYS A 331 23.99 1.74 -5.37
C LYS A 331 23.78 1.41 -3.88
N TRP A 332 23.54 2.43 -3.06
CA TRP A 332 23.29 2.23 -1.64
C TRP A 332 22.06 1.34 -1.40
N MET A 333 20.95 1.59 -2.10
CA MET A 333 19.74 0.77 -1.95
C MET A 333 20.00 -0.70 -2.29
N LYS A 334 20.74 -0.98 -3.37
CA LYS A 334 21.13 -2.35 -3.75
C LYS A 334 22.05 -2.99 -2.70
N GLU A 335 23.06 -2.28 -2.23
CA GLU A 335 23.96 -2.73 -1.17
C GLU A 335 23.23 -3.01 0.15
N GLN A 336 22.07 -2.41 0.38
CA GLN A 336 21.23 -2.63 1.57
C GLN A 336 20.10 -3.65 1.34
N GLY A 337 19.99 -4.25 0.15
CA GLY A 337 18.98 -5.25 -0.17
C GLY A 337 17.54 -4.69 -0.29
N ILE A 338 17.37 -3.38 -0.53
CA ILE A 338 16.05 -2.74 -0.59
C ILE A 338 15.26 -3.17 -1.83
N PRO A 339 15.82 -3.16 -3.07
CA PRO A 339 15.14 -3.72 -4.23
C PRO A 339 14.92 -5.22 -4.09
N LEU A 340 13.87 -5.74 -4.74
CA LEU A 340 13.73 -7.17 -4.95
C LEU A 340 14.53 -7.58 -6.17
N GLU A 341 15.58 -8.33 -5.99
CA GLU A 341 16.41 -8.84 -7.06
C GLU A 341 15.89 -10.18 -7.56
N ILE A 342 15.83 -10.33 -8.87
CA ILE A 342 15.41 -11.54 -9.58
C ILE A 342 16.61 -12.11 -10.29
N LEU A 343 17.00 -13.32 -9.89
CA LEU A 343 18.14 -14.04 -10.45
C LEU A 343 17.66 -15.34 -11.10
N ILE A 344 18.34 -15.72 -12.17
CA ILE A 344 18.13 -17.00 -12.85
C ILE A 344 19.37 -17.88 -12.71
N LYS A 345 19.17 -19.17 -12.53
CA LYS A 345 20.27 -20.14 -12.50
C LYS A 345 20.66 -20.53 -13.92
N ASN A 346 21.88 -20.20 -14.30
CA ASN A 346 22.50 -20.59 -15.56
C ASN A 346 23.70 -21.49 -15.26
N ASN A 347 23.60 -22.77 -15.62
CA ASN A 347 24.62 -23.81 -15.37
C ASN A 347 24.96 -23.96 -13.89
N GLU A 348 25.12 -23.58 -13.00
CA GLU A 348 25.37 -23.58 -11.54
C GLU A 348 25.59 -22.16 -10.98
N GLU A 349 25.54 -21.12 -11.84
CA GLU A 349 25.72 -19.75 -11.41
C GLU A 349 24.39 -18.97 -11.43
N TRP A 350 24.18 -18.11 -10.41
CA TRP A 350 23.07 -17.20 -10.35
C TRP A 350 23.39 -15.89 -11.07
N THR A 351 22.63 -15.57 -12.08
CA THR A 351 22.78 -14.33 -12.86
C THR A 351 21.61 -13.39 -12.57
N LEU A 352 21.91 -12.14 -12.20
CA LEU A 352 20.90 -11.10 -11.98
C LEU A 352 20.21 -10.77 -13.33
N VAL A 353 18.88 -10.82 -13.33
CA VAL A 353 18.03 -10.44 -14.45
C VAL A 353 17.48 -9.04 -14.25
N GLU A 354 16.89 -8.79 -13.08
CA GLU A 354 16.18 -7.56 -12.80
C GLU A 354 16.30 -7.18 -11.32
N SER A 355 16.21 -5.88 -11.03
CA SER A 355 16.06 -5.33 -9.68
C SER A 355 14.80 -4.47 -9.65
N LEU A 356 13.76 -4.95 -8.98
CA LEU A 356 12.50 -4.23 -8.89
C LEU A 356 12.60 -3.07 -7.89
N ASN A 357 12.16 -1.91 -8.34
CA ASN A 357 12.00 -0.73 -7.50
C ASN A 357 10.89 -0.94 -6.46
N MET A 358 10.94 -0.16 -5.38
CA MET A 358 9.86 -0.12 -4.40
C MET A 358 8.52 0.19 -5.07
N VAL A 359 7.47 -0.48 -4.60
CA VAL A 359 6.09 -0.36 -5.11
C VAL A 359 5.10 0.15 -4.04
N GLY A 360 5.59 0.35 -2.81
CA GLY A 360 4.80 0.77 -1.66
C GLY A 360 4.15 -0.40 -0.90
N PRO A 361 3.78 -0.17 0.38
CA PRO A 361 3.24 -1.21 1.24
C PRO A 361 1.71 -1.32 1.25
N LEU A 362 0.95 -0.34 0.70
CA LEU A 362 -0.50 -0.28 0.90
C LEU A 362 -1.29 -1.20 -0.04
N ALA A 363 -0.79 -1.42 -1.27
CA ALA A 363 -1.48 -2.24 -2.25
C ALA A 363 -0.53 -3.21 -2.94
N PHE A 364 -1.00 -4.44 -3.16
CA PHE A 364 -0.28 -5.38 -4.03
C PHE A 364 -0.30 -4.90 -5.48
N ARG A 365 0.85 -4.92 -6.12
CA ARG A 365 1.02 -4.67 -7.55
C ARG A 365 1.27 -5.96 -8.31
N ASP A 366 0.65 -6.05 -9.48
CA ASP A 366 0.90 -7.11 -10.44
C ASP A 366 1.97 -6.62 -11.41
N ILE A 367 3.12 -7.29 -11.45
CA ILE A 367 4.27 -6.94 -12.27
C ILE A 367 4.68 -8.16 -13.08
N VAL A 368 5.06 -7.93 -14.33
CA VAL A 368 5.67 -8.95 -15.18
C VAL A 368 7.15 -8.65 -15.38
N VAL A 369 7.99 -9.68 -15.30
CA VAL A 369 9.44 -9.57 -15.59
C VAL A 369 9.77 -10.50 -16.75
N PRO A 370 10.08 -9.96 -17.93
CA PRO A 370 10.52 -10.75 -19.07
C PRO A 370 11.95 -11.26 -18.85
N ILE A 371 12.16 -12.55 -19.08
CA ILE A 371 13.45 -13.21 -18.88
C ILE A 371 13.85 -13.94 -20.16
N ASP A 372 15.03 -13.63 -20.68
CA ASP A 372 15.64 -14.36 -21.79
C ASP A 372 16.41 -15.58 -21.25
N LEU A 373 16.08 -16.74 -21.76
CA LEU A 373 16.66 -18.03 -21.36
C LEU A 373 17.82 -18.39 -22.28
N LYS A 374 19.04 -18.36 -21.74
CA LYS A 374 20.29 -18.54 -22.55
C LYS A 374 20.53 -19.93 -23.12
N SER A 375 19.77 -20.96 -22.73
CA SER A 375 19.99 -22.34 -23.19
C SER A 375 18.70 -23.08 -23.46
N ASN A 376 18.67 -23.91 -24.48
CA ASN A 376 17.60 -24.89 -24.75
C ASN A 376 17.78 -26.10 -23.80
N SER A 377 17.55 -25.92 -22.52
CA SER A 377 17.68 -26.98 -21.52
C SER A 377 16.33 -27.59 -21.22
N SER A 378 16.27 -28.90 -21.10
CA SER A 378 15.12 -29.63 -20.55
C SER A 378 15.06 -29.63 -19.02
N LYS A 379 16.06 -29.01 -18.36
CA LYS A 379 16.06 -28.88 -16.90
C LYS A 379 15.00 -27.88 -16.44
N PRO A 380 14.46 -28.06 -15.24
CA PRO A 380 13.58 -27.06 -14.64
C PRO A 380 14.19 -25.65 -14.64
N LEU A 381 13.34 -24.65 -14.82
CA LEU A 381 13.73 -23.26 -14.67
C LEU A 381 13.86 -22.96 -13.16
N GLU A 382 15.05 -22.55 -12.75
CA GLU A 382 15.31 -22.12 -11.39
C GLU A 382 15.43 -20.59 -11.33
N ILE A 383 14.61 -19.96 -10.49
CA ILE A 383 14.62 -18.51 -10.22
C ILE A 383 14.83 -18.29 -8.74
N MET A 384 15.59 -17.26 -8.39
CA MET A 384 15.76 -16.78 -7.03
C MET A 384 15.27 -15.34 -6.90
N LEU A 385 14.42 -15.09 -5.91
CA LEU A 385 14.10 -13.75 -5.42
C LEU A 385 14.99 -13.47 -4.22
N ARG A 386 15.59 -12.28 -4.16
CA ARG A 386 16.52 -11.89 -3.09
C ARG A 386 16.27 -10.46 -2.64
N CYS A 387 16.18 -10.24 -1.32
CA CYS A 387 16.06 -8.90 -0.73
C CYS A 387 16.52 -8.88 0.74
N GLY A 388 16.45 -7.75 1.40
CA GLY A 388 16.69 -7.61 2.83
C GLY A 388 15.57 -8.20 3.68
N PHE A 389 15.86 -8.42 4.97
CA PHE A 389 14.96 -9.03 5.94
C PHE A 389 13.64 -8.26 6.07
N MET A 390 12.52 -8.94 5.78
CA MET A 390 11.14 -8.42 5.86
C MET A 390 10.85 -7.22 4.95
N PHE A 391 11.60 -7.03 3.83
CA PHE A 391 11.38 -5.86 2.97
C PHE A 391 10.25 -6.02 1.95
N TRP A 392 9.93 -7.26 1.59
CA TRP A 392 8.94 -7.57 0.58
C TRP A 392 7.95 -8.64 1.04
N GLU A 393 6.76 -8.56 0.49
CA GLU A 393 5.69 -9.54 0.61
C GLU A 393 5.28 -9.98 -0.78
N VAL A 394 5.23 -11.30 -1.03
CA VAL A 394 4.87 -11.87 -2.33
C VAL A 394 3.66 -12.78 -2.18
N ASP A 395 2.55 -12.40 -2.82
CA ASP A 395 1.25 -13.06 -2.76
C ASP A 395 1.10 -14.11 -3.87
N LYS A 396 1.51 -13.78 -5.12
CA LYS A 396 1.42 -14.70 -6.25
C LYS A 396 2.71 -14.74 -7.05
N ILE A 397 3.07 -15.95 -7.48
CA ILE A 397 4.21 -16.19 -8.38
C ILE A 397 3.78 -17.18 -9.46
N ALA A 398 4.00 -16.83 -10.73
CA ALA A 398 3.78 -17.72 -11.86
C ALA A 398 4.78 -17.45 -12.97
N ALA A 399 4.95 -18.41 -13.87
CA ALA A 399 5.75 -18.29 -15.08
C ALA A 399 4.87 -18.53 -16.31
N ASP A 400 4.97 -17.68 -17.33
CA ASP A 400 4.28 -17.85 -18.61
C ASP A 400 5.28 -17.92 -19.76
N PHE A 401 5.24 -19.01 -20.51
CA PHE A 401 6.12 -19.27 -21.65
C PHE A 401 5.43 -18.98 -23.01
N SER A 402 4.21 -18.41 -22.99
CA SER A 402 3.52 -18.04 -24.22
C SER A 402 4.16 -16.83 -24.90
N GLU A 403 4.06 -16.74 -26.20
CA GLU A 403 4.44 -15.53 -26.93
C GLU A 403 3.46 -14.39 -26.63
N ASN A 404 3.94 -13.15 -26.79
CA ASN A 404 3.06 -11.99 -26.67
C ASN A 404 2.07 -11.95 -27.84
N SER A 405 0.80 -11.74 -27.52
CA SER A 405 -0.22 -11.39 -28.49
C SER A 405 -0.05 -9.95 -28.97
N SER A 406 -0.57 -9.66 -30.16
CA SER A 406 -0.70 -8.28 -30.60
C SER A 406 -1.68 -7.52 -29.72
N VAL A 407 -1.32 -6.32 -29.33
CA VAL A 407 -2.13 -5.39 -28.54
C VAL A 407 -2.15 -4.02 -29.16
N ILE A 408 -3.22 -3.25 -28.93
CA ILE A 408 -3.27 -1.84 -29.28
C ILE A 408 -3.12 -1.07 -27.96
N VAL A 409 -2.21 -0.11 -27.94
CA VAL A 409 -1.95 0.73 -26.77
C VAL A 409 -2.30 2.17 -27.11
N ASN A 410 -3.33 2.69 -26.48
CA ASN A 410 -3.76 4.08 -26.59
C ASN A 410 -3.19 4.87 -25.40
N ASN A 411 -2.41 5.90 -25.71
CA ASN A 411 -1.90 6.83 -24.73
C ASN A 411 -2.93 7.93 -24.50
N LEU A 412 -3.52 7.97 -23.32
CA LEU A 412 -4.55 8.92 -22.96
C LEU A 412 -3.96 9.98 -22.01
N GLN A 413 -3.72 11.16 -22.55
CA GLN A 413 -3.29 12.29 -21.74
C GLN A 413 -4.46 12.90 -20.96
N PRO A 414 -4.22 13.49 -19.78
CA PRO A 414 -5.24 14.20 -19.05
C PRO A 414 -5.73 15.39 -19.88
N PHE A 415 -7.04 15.61 -19.89
CA PHE A 415 -7.61 16.79 -20.56
C PHE A 415 -8.28 17.77 -19.57
N ARG A 416 -8.43 17.36 -18.32
CA ARG A 416 -8.93 18.17 -17.23
C ARG A 416 -8.29 17.75 -15.92
N ALA A 417 -7.81 18.69 -15.13
CA ALA A 417 -7.30 18.46 -13.80
C ALA A 417 -7.69 19.60 -12.87
N ILE A 418 -8.53 19.32 -11.86
CA ILE A 418 -9.06 20.33 -10.95
C ILE A 418 -8.66 19.97 -9.51
N ASP A 419 -7.98 20.91 -8.83
CA ASP A 419 -7.59 20.76 -7.44
C ASP A 419 -8.76 20.95 -6.46
N GLN A 420 -8.52 20.77 -5.16
CA GLN A 420 -9.52 20.92 -4.09
C GLN A 420 -10.07 22.35 -3.97
N ASN A 421 -9.40 23.34 -4.54
CA ASN A 421 -9.82 24.75 -4.52
C ASN A 421 -10.58 25.15 -5.79
N GLY A 422 -10.76 24.23 -6.74
CA GLY A 422 -11.40 24.49 -8.03
C GLY A 422 -10.45 25.05 -9.09
N ASN A 423 -9.14 25.12 -8.84
CA ASN A 423 -8.17 25.63 -9.81
C ASN A 423 -7.86 24.57 -10.88
N ASP A 424 -7.67 25.02 -12.11
CA ASP A 424 -7.18 24.18 -13.19
C ASP A 424 -5.65 24.04 -13.08
N VAL A 425 -5.21 22.81 -12.84
CA VAL A 425 -3.80 22.43 -12.68
C VAL A 425 -3.32 21.48 -13.79
N LEU A 426 -4.07 21.40 -14.89
CA LEU A 426 -3.80 20.48 -16.01
C LEU A 426 -2.37 20.60 -16.54
N LYS A 427 -1.86 21.82 -16.70
CA LYS A 427 -0.55 22.09 -17.26
C LYS A 427 0.57 21.38 -16.48
N SER A 428 0.44 21.26 -15.16
CA SER A 428 1.45 20.63 -14.30
C SER A 428 1.48 19.09 -14.39
N LEU A 429 0.57 18.47 -15.15
CA LEU A 429 0.40 17.01 -15.21
C LEU A 429 0.56 16.42 -16.61
N THR A 430 0.70 17.27 -17.64
CA THR A 430 0.72 16.83 -19.05
C THR A 430 2.10 16.54 -19.59
N GLN A 431 3.16 17.13 -19.02
CA GLN A 431 4.52 17.03 -19.52
C GLN A 431 5.52 16.90 -18.38
N LYS A 432 6.62 16.17 -18.61
CA LYS A 432 7.75 16.07 -17.68
C LYS A 432 8.69 17.26 -17.88
N ASP A 433 8.38 18.38 -17.23
CA ASP A 433 9.03 19.66 -17.52
C ASP A 433 9.46 20.47 -16.27
N ASN A 434 9.53 19.85 -15.11
CA ASN A 434 9.78 20.47 -13.81
C ASN A 434 8.70 21.47 -13.32
N GLN A 435 7.52 21.49 -13.95
CA GLN A 435 6.35 22.22 -13.46
C GLN A 435 5.43 21.25 -12.73
N TYR A 436 5.73 20.98 -11.48
CA TYR A 436 5.02 19.98 -10.69
C TYR A 436 3.67 20.48 -10.17
N LEU A 437 2.69 19.60 -10.11
CA LEU A 437 1.58 19.75 -9.16
C LEU A 437 2.16 19.56 -7.77
N VAL A 438 2.10 20.59 -6.94
CA VAL A 438 2.61 20.56 -5.56
C VAL A 438 1.45 20.43 -4.59
N GLN A 439 1.47 19.40 -3.77
CA GLN A 439 0.48 19.11 -2.72
C GLN A 439 1.18 19.09 -1.35
N PRO A 440 1.27 20.24 -0.66
CA PRO A 440 2.07 20.37 0.57
C PRO A 440 1.32 19.96 1.84
N ASN A 441 -0.01 19.84 1.82
CA ASN A 441 -0.83 19.62 3.01
C ASN A 441 -1.58 18.30 2.94
N ILE A 442 -1.81 17.69 4.10
CA ILE A 442 -2.74 16.56 4.22
C ILE A 442 -4.14 17.02 3.80
N GLY A 443 -4.76 16.26 2.89
CA GLY A 443 -6.07 16.56 2.31
C GLY A 443 -6.02 17.25 0.96
N ASP A 444 -4.86 17.79 0.53
CA ASP A 444 -4.70 18.31 -0.83
C ASP A 444 -4.98 17.19 -1.83
N HIS A 445 -5.81 17.47 -2.83
CA HIS A 445 -6.15 16.48 -3.85
C HIS A 445 -6.46 17.11 -5.20
N VAL A 446 -6.39 16.31 -6.24
CA VAL A 446 -6.76 16.70 -7.61
C VAL A 446 -7.62 15.60 -8.24
N TYR A 447 -8.66 16.00 -8.96
CA TYR A 447 -9.42 15.12 -9.85
C TYR A 447 -8.90 15.28 -11.26
N VAL A 448 -8.49 14.16 -11.87
CA VAL A 448 -7.93 14.15 -13.22
C VAL A 448 -8.81 13.29 -14.12
N SER A 449 -9.21 13.86 -15.27
CA SER A 449 -10.08 13.18 -16.23
C SER A 449 -9.35 12.95 -17.55
N PHE A 450 -9.59 11.78 -18.15
CA PHE A 450 -9.04 11.35 -19.42
C PHE A 450 -10.17 10.95 -20.35
N LYS A 451 -10.03 11.24 -21.65
CA LYS A 451 -10.98 10.78 -22.65
C LYS A 451 -10.62 9.34 -23.04
N SER A 452 -11.57 8.42 -22.93
CA SER A 452 -11.39 7.07 -23.43
C SER A 452 -11.38 7.06 -24.96
N ASN A 453 -10.70 6.08 -25.53
CA ASN A 453 -10.82 5.85 -26.96
C ASN A 453 -12.11 5.03 -27.23
N PRO A 454 -13.04 5.52 -28.08
CA PRO A 454 -14.26 4.81 -28.39
C PRO A 454 -14.07 3.59 -29.30
N GLU A 455 -12.84 3.29 -29.76
CA GLU A 455 -12.59 2.09 -30.56
C GLU A 455 -12.99 0.84 -29.77
N GLU A 456 -14.08 0.23 -30.21
CA GLU A 456 -14.51 -1.09 -29.73
C GLU A 456 -13.68 -2.15 -30.43
N ILE A 457 -13.02 -3.01 -29.67
CA ILE A 457 -12.56 -4.28 -30.22
C ILE A 457 -13.82 -5.15 -30.35
N LYS A 458 -14.10 -5.64 -31.56
CA LYS A 458 -15.21 -6.58 -31.80
C LYS A 458 -15.09 -7.84 -30.96
N GLU A 459 -13.87 -8.23 -30.58
CA GLU A 459 -13.54 -9.38 -29.73
C GLU A 459 -12.28 -9.03 -28.92
N GLY A 460 -12.38 -8.80 -27.61
CA GLY A 460 -11.23 -8.50 -26.75
C GLY A 460 -11.58 -7.81 -25.45
N LYS A 461 -10.56 -7.61 -24.62
CA LYS A 461 -10.63 -6.95 -23.32
C LYS A 461 -9.86 -5.63 -23.33
N LYS A 462 -10.26 -4.75 -22.46
CA LYS A 462 -9.63 -3.47 -22.20
C LYS A 462 -9.02 -3.49 -20.80
N THR A 463 -7.71 -3.20 -20.70
CA THR A 463 -7.01 -3.03 -19.42
C THR A 463 -6.36 -1.66 -19.40
N VAL A 464 -6.48 -0.94 -18.27
CA VAL A 464 -5.92 0.40 -18.14
C VAL A 464 -4.81 0.40 -17.09
N PHE A 465 -3.67 0.98 -17.48
CA PHE A 465 -2.54 1.22 -16.60
C PHE A 465 -2.34 2.71 -16.40
N LEU A 466 -1.90 3.09 -15.22
CA LEU A 466 -1.44 4.44 -14.94
C LEU A 466 0.07 4.52 -15.15
N GLU A 467 0.52 5.46 -15.97
CA GLU A 467 1.88 5.95 -16.00
C GLU A 467 1.94 7.23 -15.17
N ASN A 468 2.92 7.31 -14.28
CA ASN A 468 3.10 8.48 -13.44
C ASN A 468 4.57 8.76 -13.18
N SER A 469 4.91 10.02 -12.84
CA SER A 469 6.23 10.39 -12.34
C SER A 469 6.14 11.54 -11.36
N GLY A 470 7.10 11.59 -10.45
CA GLY A 470 7.18 12.61 -9.43
C GLY A 470 8.12 12.19 -8.31
N TYR A 471 8.11 12.96 -7.24
CA TYR A 471 8.83 12.68 -6.01
C TYR A 471 8.10 13.30 -4.82
N TYR A 472 8.54 12.99 -3.60
CA TYR A 472 8.02 13.60 -2.38
C TYR A 472 9.15 13.89 -1.40
N GLU A 473 8.90 14.83 -0.49
CA GLU A 473 9.83 15.21 0.57
C GLU A 473 9.17 15.02 1.93
N TYR A 474 9.83 14.32 2.83
CA TYR A 474 9.31 14.10 4.18
C TYR A 474 9.26 15.37 5.00
N ILE A 475 8.20 15.57 5.75
CA ILE A 475 8.12 16.57 6.82
C ILE A 475 8.27 15.83 8.14
N ARG A 476 9.44 15.96 8.78
CA ARG A 476 9.73 15.30 10.06
C ARG A 476 10.35 16.29 11.05
N ASN A 477 9.84 16.26 12.27
CA ASN A 477 10.33 17.07 13.38
C ASN A 477 10.95 16.14 14.43
N PHE A 478 12.11 15.56 14.10
CA PHE A 478 12.84 14.77 15.07
C PHE A 478 13.59 15.66 16.06
N SER A 479 13.64 15.23 17.32
CA SER A 479 14.39 15.87 18.40
C SER A 479 15.64 15.06 18.76
N GLY A 480 16.52 15.67 19.55
CA GLY A 480 17.76 15.05 20.03
C GLY A 480 18.92 15.12 19.04
N ASN A 481 20.06 14.64 19.48
CA ASN A 481 21.30 14.63 18.69
C ASN A 481 21.33 13.46 17.70
N ALA A 482 22.00 13.67 16.56
CA ALA A 482 22.24 12.59 15.61
C ALA A 482 23.13 11.48 16.22
N ASN A 483 22.74 10.22 16.05
CA ASN A 483 23.59 9.07 16.37
C ASN A 483 24.62 8.84 15.27
N LYS A 484 25.65 9.69 15.24
CA LYS A 484 26.64 9.71 14.13
C LYS A 484 27.39 8.39 13.99
N LEU A 485 27.74 7.72 15.08
CA LEU A 485 28.48 6.46 15.04
C LEU A 485 27.67 5.38 14.36
N GLU A 486 26.43 5.22 14.74
CA GLU A 486 25.53 4.24 14.14
C GLU A 486 25.17 4.60 12.68
N LEU A 487 24.92 5.88 12.39
CA LEU A 487 24.67 6.33 11.02
C LEU A 487 25.83 6.04 10.07
N MET A 488 27.08 6.06 10.55
CA MET A 488 28.24 5.71 9.76
C MET A 488 28.26 4.23 9.36
N THR A 489 27.73 3.33 10.17
CA THR A 489 27.71 1.89 9.87
C THR A 489 26.82 1.56 8.67
N PHE A 490 25.76 2.35 8.40
CA PHE A 490 24.86 2.17 7.24
C PHE A 490 25.53 2.47 5.89
N ARG A 491 26.80 2.85 5.86
CA ARG A 491 27.61 2.92 4.65
C ARG A 491 28.10 1.54 4.19
N ASN A 492 28.14 0.57 5.10
CA ASN A 492 28.56 -0.77 4.79
C ASN A 492 27.40 -1.58 4.20
N PRO A 493 27.62 -2.41 3.18
CA PRO A 493 26.60 -3.28 2.62
C PRO A 493 25.91 -4.14 3.68
N GLY A 494 24.63 -4.43 3.48
CA GLY A 494 23.83 -5.29 4.34
C GLY A 494 23.46 -4.71 5.72
N THR A 495 24.05 -3.58 6.14
CA THR A 495 23.81 -3.05 7.50
C THR A 495 22.36 -2.69 7.75
N PHE A 496 21.64 -2.17 6.75
CA PHE A 496 20.23 -1.81 6.88
C PHE A 496 19.34 -3.07 6.98
N ALA A 497 19.67 -4.14 6.24
CA ALA A 497 18.96 -5.42 6.35
C ALA A 497 19.18 -6.06 7.73
N LYS A 498 20.42 -6.06 8.25
CA LYS A 498 20.74 -6.53 9.62
C LYS A 498 20.08 -5.68 10.70
N PHE A 499 19.98 -4.37 10.50
CA PHE A 499 19.27 -3.47 11.39
C PHE A 499 17.76 -3.78 11.41
N SER A 500 17.16 -4.06 10.25
CA SER A 500 15.78 -4.52 10.15
C SER A 500 15.55 -5.80 10.96
N GLU A 501 16.37 -6.81 10.74
CA GLU A 501 16.30 -8.10 11.43
C GLU A 501 16.44 -7.95 12.94
N LYS A 502 17.47 -7.24 13.38
CA LYS A 502 17.68 -6.95 14.82
C LYS A 502 16.46 -6.29 15.45
N MET A 503 15.93 -5.24 14.83
CA MET A 503 14.74 -4.54 15.34
C MET A 503 13.52 -5.45 15.39
N TYR A 504 13.36 -6.34 14.42
CA TYR A 504 12.24 -7.28 14.40
C TYR A 504 12.28 -8.21 15.61
N TYR A 505 13.42 -8.80 15.90
CA TYR A 505 13.57 -9.68 17.06
C TYR A 505 13.44 -8.93 18.39
N GLU A 506 14.00 -7.74 18.52
CA GLU A 506 13.81 -6.88 19.69
C GLU A 506 12.31 -6.52 19.88
N PHE A 507 11.58 -6.32 18.79
CA PHE A 507 10.15 -6.02 18.83
C PHE A 507 9.32 -7.24 19.26
N ILE A 508 9.52 -8.41 18.68
CA ILE A 508 8.75 -9.62 19.03
C ILE A 508 9.12 -10.21 20.40
N SER A 509 10.33 -9.95 20.92
CA SER A 509 10.73 -10.33 22.28
C SER A 509 10.02 -9.52 23.37
N GLY A 510 9.33 -8.44 22.99
CA GLY A 510 8.54 -7.61 23.90
C GLY A 510 9.34 -6.52 24.64
N GLU A 511 10.66 -6.49 24.51
CA GLU A 511 11.50 -5.51 25.20
C GLU A 511 11.27 -4.07 24.72
N LYS A 512 10.99 -3.88 23.42
CA LYS A 512 10.75 -2.55 22.83
C LYS A 512 9.30 -2.21 22.52
N ALA A 513 8.44 -3.19 22.39
CA ALA A 513 7.02 -2.96 22.07
C ALA A 513 6.32 -2.10 23.14
N LEU A 514 6.72 -2.23 24.40
CA LEU A 514 6.20 -1.46 25.54
C LEU A 514 6.71 -0.01 25.58
N GLU A 515 8.00 0.21 25.26
CA GLU A 515 8.57 1.56 25.22
C GLU A 515 7.97 2.39 24.08
N GLU A 516 7.72 1.78 22.92
CA GLU A 516 7.17 2.48 21.77
C GLU A 516 5.69 2.80 21.92
N LEU A 517 4.91 1.94 22.57
CA LEU A 517 3.52 2.22 22.93
C LEU A 517 3.43 3.37 23.94
N ALA A 518 4.36 3.47 24.88
CA ALA A 518 4.41 4.56 25.87
C ALA A 518 4.75 5.92 25.24
N ILE A 519 5.62 5.96 24.21
CA ILE A 519 5.98 7.20 23.50
C ILE A 519 4.78 7.75 22.69
N PHE A 520 3.88 6.90 22.20
CA PHE A 520 2.67 7.32 21.46
C PHE A 520 1.59 7.92 22.37
N ASP A 521 1.55 7.58 23.65
CA ASP A 521 0.63 8.21 24.62
C ASP A 521 1.07 9.63 25.04
N VAL A 522 2.35 9.95 24.88
CA VAL A 522 2.91 11.28 25.24
C VAL A 522 2.88 12.27 24.06
N ALA A 523 2.77 11.80 22.81
CA ALA A 523 2.78 12.63 21.59
C ALA A 523 1.39 13.03 21.09
N LYS A 524 0.36 12.86 21.91
CA LYS A 524 -1.01 13.37 21.71
C LYS A 524 -1.16 14.67 22.50
#